data_2a3136927cf7c881231f155916fe9277
#
_entry.id   2a3136927cf7c881231f155916fe9277
#
_cell.length_a   1.000
_cell.length_b   1.000
_cell.length_c   1.000
_cell.angle_alpha   90.00
_cell.angle_beta   90.00
_cell.angle_gamma   90.00
#
_symmetry.space_group_name_H-M   'P 1'
#
loop_
_entity.id
_entity.type
_entity.pdbx_description
1 polymer ?
#
loop_
_entity_poly.entity_id
_entity_poly.type
_entity_poly.pdbx_seq_one_letter_code
_entity_poly.pdbx_strand_id
1 'polypeptide(L)'
;TALGRTYTEGTLRAEKLEKLHNKYPNWIFKPLITNIDWSTAVNGERSKHSNQLISLSATNDKSMFCDCHSCMKNGNYVIREASNWVSASKTAVEYYMDPRNFLDEKQIFQFESTSYDGTQTKEGVEAILDGTWMHDSLIKYLTTGQSQKTYDSTTKYSDVIMKAAQDFGMNAYYIASKIKQENGGRTNAATAVNGSTSPFQGIYNYF
;
A
#
# COMPACT_ATOMS: atom_id res chain seq x y z
N THR A 1 14.24 21.90 -14.28
CA THR A 1 14.34 20.71 -13.44
C THR A 1 13.41 19.64 -13.94
N ALA A 2 13.78 18.37 -13.79
CA ALA A 2 13.02 17.20 -14.30
C ALA A 2 11.59 17.03 -13.71
N LEU A 3 11.16 17.90 -12.83
CA LEU A 3 9.91 17.81 -12.06
C LEU A 3 8.69 18.51 -12.68
N GLY A 4 8.79 19.15 -13.81
CA GLY A 4 7.63 19.75 -14.44
C GLY A 4 7.93 20.53 -15.69
N ARG A 5 7.30 20.17 -16.78
CA ARG A 5 7.44 20.85 -18.07
C ARG A 5 6.30 21.83 -18.39
N THR A 6 5.26 21.88 -17.59
CA THR A 6 4.26 22.95 -17.66
C THR A 6 4.47 23.89 -16.49
N TYR A 7 4.58 25.15 -16.78
CA TYR A 7 5.08 26.20 -15.88
C TYR A 7 4.32 26.26 -14.54
N THR A 8 3.01 26.20 -14.54
CA THR A 8 2.16 26.29 -13.34
C THR A 8 2.14 24.99 -12.51
N GLU A 9 2.06 23.85 -13.15
CA GLU A 9 2.01 22.56 -12.47
C GLU A 9 3.35 22.14 -11.89
N GLY A 10 4.44 22.47 -12.58
CA GLY A 10 5.79 22.23 -12.10
C GLY A 10 6.11 23.04 -10.85
N THR A 11 5.67 24.29 -10.79
CA THR A 11 5.85 25.17 -9.63
C THR A 11 5.12 24.62 -8.40
N LEU A 12 3.85 24.25 -8.52
CA LEU A 12 3.07 23.71 -7.42
C LEU A 12 3.67 22.41 -6.84
N ARG A 13 4.18 21.56 -7.72
CA ARG A 13 4.86 20.31 -7.30
C ARG A 13 6.17 20.61 -6.57
N ALA A 14 6.97 21.53 -7.10
CA ALA A 14 8.21 21.95 -6.47
C ALA A 14 7.96 22.55 -5.09
N GLU A 15 6.98 23.43 -4.97
CA GLU A 15 6.58 24.04 -3.69
C GLU A 15 6.12 23.01 -2.64
N LYS A 16 5.32 22.01 -3.05
CA LYS A 16 4.87 20.95 -2.13
C LYS A 16 6.05 20.09 -1.66
N LEU A 17 6.94 19.68 -2.55
CA LEU A 17 8.14 18.91 -2.20
C LEU A 17 9.12 19.71 -1.36
N GLU A 18 9.31 20.99 -1.66
CA GLU A 18 10.13 21.89 -0.86
C GLU A 18 9.57 22.04 0.56
N LYS A 19 8.27 22.21 0.70
CA LYS A 19 7.60 22.24 2.01
C LYS A 19 7.82 20.98 2.83
N LEU A 20 7.73 19.82 2.18
CA LEU A 20 7.98 18.53 2.82
C LEU A 20 9.45 18.39 3.21
N HIS A 21 10.38 18.77 2.33
CA HIS A 21 11.81 18.69 2.63
C HIS A 21 12.22 19.66 3.75
N ASN A 22 11.67 20.87 3.80
CA ASN A 22 11.93 21.82 4.88
C ASN A 22 11.42 21.30 6.23
N LYS A 23 10.31 20.58 6.25
CA LYS A 23 9.78 19.96 7.46
C LYS A 23 10.52 18.68 7.85
N TYR A 24 10.95 17.92 6.86
CA TYR A 24 11.61 16.62 7.01
C TYR A 24 12.91 16.59 6.18
N PRO A 25 13.98 17.25 6.64
CA PRO A 25 15.20 17.45 5.83
C PRO A 25 15.92 16.16 5.48
N ASN A 26 15.67 15.07 6.20
CA ASN A 26 16.24 13.75 5.90
C ASN A 26 15.48 12.98 4.80
N TRP A 27 14.32 13.49 4.34
CA TRP A 27 13.60 12.85 3.25
C TRP A 27 14.25 13.17 1.92
N ILE A 28 14.49 12.14 1.13
CA ILE A 28 15.11 12.24 -0.19
C ILE A 28 14.07 12.00 -1.26
N PHE A 29 13.80 13.01 -2.10
CA PHE A 29 12.87 12.89 -3.22
C PHE A 29 13.65 12.61 -4.50
N LYS A 30 13.37 11.47 -5.13
CA LYS A 30 13.98 11.05 -6.39
C LYS A 30 12.92 10.98 -7.48
N PRO A 31 13.13 11.60 -8.67
CA PRO A 31 12.21 11.42 -9.79
C PRO A 31 12.35 10.00 -10.35
N LEU A 32 11.23 9.31 -10.52
CA LEU A 32 11.18 8.09 -11.30
C LEU A 32 10.84 8.43 -12.75
N ILE A 33 11.75 8.14 -13.66
CA ILE A 33 11.55 8.33 -15.10
C ILE A 33 11.13 6.98 -15.70
N THR A 34 9.86 6.87 -16.04
CA THR A 34 9.29 5.61 -16.54
C THR A 34 9.44 5.45 -18.06
N ASN A 35 9.71 6.52 -18.80
CA ASN A 35 9.66 6.59 -20.27
C ASN A 35 8.31 6.18 -20.89
N ILE A 36 7.25 6.22 -20.11
CA ILE A 36 5.86 5.99 -20.53
C ILE A 36 5.15 7.33 -20.54
N ASP A 37 4.52 7.68 -21.64
CA ASP A 37 3.70 8.89 -21.66
C ASP A 37 2.42 8.73 -20.82
N TRP A 38 1.89 9.85 -20.34
CA TRP A 38 0.75 9.86 -19.45
C TRP A 38 -0.50 9.21 -20.05
N SER A 39 -0.77 9.46 -21.32
CA SER A 39 -1.95 8.91 -21.97
C SER A 39 -1.87 7.39 -22.14
N THR A 40 -0.69 6.87 -22.44
CA THR A 40 -0.41 5.44 -22.50
C THR A 40 -0.59 4.79 -21.12
N ALA A 41 -0.06 5.40 -20.05
CA ALA A 41 -0.23 4.90 -18.69
C ALA A 41 -1.71 4.85 -18.28
N VAL A 42 -2.44 5.94 -18.45
CA VAL A 42 -3.88 6.02 -18.13
C VAL A 42 -4.71 5.04 -18.93
N ASN A 43 -4.44 4.91 -20.25
CA ASN A 43 -5.19 3.98 -21.10
C ASN A 43 -4.85 2.53 -20.77
N GLY A 44 -3.60 2.23 -20.44
CA GLY A 44 -3.18 0.91 -19.95
C GLY A 44 -3.93 0.51 -18.70
N GLU A 45 -3.98 1.41 -17.70
CA GLU A 45 -4.71 1.17 -16.46
C GLU A 45 -6.21 0.97 -16.70
N ARG A 46 -6.80 1.74 -17.62
CA ARG A 46 -8.22 1.63 -17.97
C ARG A 46 -8.58 0.50 -18.91
N SER A 47 -7.62 -0.30 -19.34
CA SER A 47 -7.87 -1.37 -20.35
C SER A 47 -8.91 -2.40 -19.93
N LYS A 48 -9.13 -2.56 -18.63
CA LYS A 48 -10.15 -3.45 -18.05
C LYS A 48 -10.96 -2.71 -17.00
N HIS A 49 -12.17 -2.31 -17.33
CA HIS A 49 -13.09 -1.59 -16.42
C HIS A 49 -13.40 -2.31 -15.08
N SER A 50 -13.20 -3.63 -15.02
CA SER A 50 -13.37 -4.42 -13.79
C SER A 50 -12.21 -4.32 -12.81
N ASN A 51 -11.09 -3.72 -13.20
CA ASN A 51 -9.91 -3.65 -12.37
C ASN A 51 -9.76 -2.31 -11.64
N GLN A 52 -10.34 -1.23 -12.19
CA GLN A 52 -10.33 0.08 -11.56
C GLN A 52 -11.67 0.30 -10.90
N LEU A 53 -11.71 0.11 -9.60
CA LEU A 53 -12.94 0.20 -8.81
C LEU A 53 -12.90 1.38 -7.86
N ILE A 54 -14.05 1.99 -7.67
CA ILE A 54 -14.29 3.05 -6.69
C ILE A 54 -15.58 2.75 -5.93
N SER A 55 -15.57 2.96 -4.61
CA SER A 55 -16.78 2.82 -3.82
C SER A 55 -17.74 3.99 -4.06
N LEU A 56 -19.02 3.71 -4.23
CA LEU A 56 -20.05 4.75 -4.32
C LEU A 56 -20.13 5.65 -3.07
N SER A 57 -19.59 5.19 -1.96
CA SER A 57 -19.49 5.99 -0.73
C SER A 57 -18.20 6.80 -0.61
N ALA A 58 -17.25 6.65 -1.53
CA ALA A 58 -15.97 7.35 -1.46
C ALA A 58 -16.09 8.85 -1.76
N THR A 59 -17.06 9.24 -2.60
CA THR A 59 -17.28 10.63 -2.99
C THR A 59 -18.72 10.84 -3.47
N ASN A 60 -19.20 12.08 -3.38
CA ASN A 60 -20.46 12.51 -3.98
C ASN A 60 -20.27 13.03 -5.43
N ASP A 61 -19.05 13.16 -5.89
CA ASP A 61 -18.73 13.61 -7.25
C ASP A 61 -18.98 12.48 -8.26
N LYS A 62 -20.07 12.60 -8.99
CA LYS A 62 -20.47 11.61 -10.00
C LYS A 62 -19.49 11.50 -11.18
N SER A 63 -18.66 12.51 -11.42
CA SER A 63 -17.63 12.46 -12.46
C SER A 63 -16.57 11.41 -12.19
N MET A 64 -16.44 10.93 -10.94
CA MET A 64 -15.52 9.89 -10.53
C MET A 64 -16.00 8.48 -10.89
N PHE A 65 -17.25 8.30 -11.25
CA PHE A 65 -17.85 7.01 -11.61
C PHE A 65 -17.96 6.85 -13.12
N CYS A 66 -17.67 5.65 -13.64
CA CYS A 66 -17.80 5.37 -15.07
C CYS A 66 -19.27 5.31 -15.48
N ASP A 67 -19.66 6.16 -16.44
CA ASP A 67 -21.01 6.28 -17.00
C ASP A 67 -21.16 5.67 -18.40
N CYS A 68 -20.13 4.98 -18.91
CA CYS A 68 -20.19 4.33 -20.22
C CYS A 68 -21.22 3.18 -20.23
N HIS A 69 -21.63 2.78 -21.42
CA HIS A 69 -22.68 1.76 -21.60
C HIS A 69 -22.42 0.47 -20.81
N SER A 70 -21.17 0.01 -20.75
CA SER A 70 -20.80 -1.21 -20.01
C SER A 70 -20.78 -1.03 -18.48
N CYS A 71 -20.77 0.20 -18.01
CA CYS A 71 -20.76 0.56 -16.59
C CYS A 71 -22.14 0.85 -16.03
N MET A 72 -23.16 0.99 -16.89
CA MET A 72 -24.53 1.33 -16.51
C MET A 72 -25.51 0.24 -16.94
N LYS A 73 -26.52 -0.03 -16.11
CA LYS A 73 -27.64 -0.92 -16.43
C LYS A 73 -28.93 -0.33 -15.85
N ASN A 74 -29.91 -0.09 -16.71
CA ASN A 74 -31.20 0.49 -16.30
C ASN A 74 -31.07 1.80 -15.49
N GLY A 75 -30.12 2.67 -15.88
CA GLY A 75 -29.86 3.94 -15.20
C GLY A 75 -29.06 3.86 -13.91
N ASN A 76 -28.63 2.67 -13.50
CA ASN A 76 -27.83 2.45 -12.30
C ASN A 76 -26.41 1.98 -12.65
N TYR A 77 -25.45 2.29 -11.78
CA TYR A 77 -24.10 1.77 -11.91
C TYR A 77 -24.07 0.24 -11.73
N VAL A 78 -23.30 -0.45 -12.58
CA VAL A 78 -23.08 -1.89 -12.44
C VAL A 78 -22.12 -2.13 -11.28
N ILE A 79 -22.61 -2.81 -10.24
CA ILE A 79 -21.78 -3.24 -9.11
C ILE A 79 -20.81 -4.33 -9.60
N ARG A 80 -19.53 -4.12 -9.37
CA ARG A 80 -18.43 -5.02 -9.77
C ARG A 80 -17.95 -5.89 -8.62
N GLU A 81 -17.96 -5.32 -7.41
CA GLU A 81 -17.45 -6.00 -6.22
C GLU A 81 -18.24 -5.53 -4.98
N ALA A 82 -18.39 -6.44 -4.01
CA ALA A 82 -19.18 -6.23 -2.80
C ALA A 82 -20.57 -5.62 -3.09
N SER A 83 -21.03 -4.66 -2.30
CA SER A 83 -22.35 -4.07 -2.45
C SER A 83 -22.35 -2.70 -3.13
N ASN A 84 -21.21 -2.05 -3.27
CA ASN A 84 -21.13 -0.66 -3.69
C ASN A 84 -19.87 -0.26 -4.48
N TRP A 85 -19.07 -1.23 -4.93
CA TRP A 85 -17.89 -0.94 -5.76
C TRP A 85 -18.27 -0.99 -7.24
N VAL A 86 -17.99 0.09 -7.93
CA VAL A 86 -18.32 0.30 -9.35
C VAL A 86 -17.06 0.67 -10.13
N SER A 87 -17.13 0.61 -11.45
CA SER A 87 -15.99 1.01 -12.29
C SER A 87 -15.70 2.51 -12.13
N ALA A 88 -14.42 2.84 -11.94
CA ALA A 88 -13.92 4.20 -11.90
C ALA A 88 -13.99 4.86 -13.29
N SER A 89 -14.25 6.16 -13.32
CA SER A 89 -14.17 6.97 -14.55
C SER A 89 -12.73 7.22 -14.98
N LYS A 90 -12.55 7.78 -16.17
CA LYS A 90 -11.23 8.29 -16.59
C LYS A 90 -10.72 9.38 -15.63
N THR A 91 -11.58 10.28 -15.22
CA THR A 91 -11.27 11.34 -14.26
C THR A 91 -10.75 10.79 -12.94
N ALA A 92 -11.39 9.75 -12.41
CA ALA A 92 -10.94 9.10 -11.19
C ALA A 92 -9.56 8.44 -11.38
N VAL A 93 -9.37 7.69 -12.47
CA VAL A 93 -8.08 7.05 -12.75
C VAL A 93 -6.96 8.08 -12.88
N GLU A 94 -7.18 9.15 -13.65
CA GLU A 94 -6.21 10.25 -13.80
C GLU A 94 -5.91 10.93 -12.46
N TYR A 95 -6.92 11.15 -11.63
CA TYR A 95 -6.75 11.75 -10.30
C TYR A 95 -5.88 10.88 -9.40
N TYR A 96 -6.18 9.60 -9.30
CA TYR A 96 -5.48 8.69 -8.39
C TYR A 96 -4.10 8.24 -8.89
N MET A 97 -3.87 8.27 -10.20
CA MET A 97 -2.55 8.03 -10.78
C MET A 97 -1.62 9.24 -10.71
N ASP A 98 -2.15 10.45 -10.53
CA ASP A 98 -1.33 11.66 -10.50
C ASP A 98 -0.72 11.89 -9.12
N PRO A 99 0.60 11.68 -8.95
CA PRO A 99 1.25 11.83 -7.65
C PRO A 99 1.15 13.24 -7.08
N ARG A 100 0.87 14.25 -7.90
CA ARG A 100 0.70 15.64 -7.45
C ARG A 100 -0.45 15.81 -6.47
N ASN A 101 -1.46 14.95 -6.56
CA ASN A 101 -2.62 14.99 -5.67
C ASN A 101 -2.31 14.48 -4.26
N PHE A 102 -1.17 13.82 -4.08
CA PHE A 102 -0.81 13.07 -2.87
C PHE A 102 0.53 13.50 -2.26
N LEU A 103 1.02 14.70 -2.60
CA LEU A 103 2.26 15.27 -2.05
C LEU A 103 2.00 15.98 -0.71
N ASP A 104 1.54 15.23 0.27
CA ASP A 104 1.45 15.65 1.67
C ASP A 104 2.21 14.66 2.57
N GLU A 105 2.34 14.99 3.84
CA GLU A 105 3.16 14.24 4.80
C GLU A 105 2.66 12.83 5.15
N LYS A 106 1.44 12.47 4.74
CA LYS A 106 0.88 11.14 4.96
C LYS A 106 0.77 10.35 3.67
N GLN A 107 0.20 10.98 2.65
CA GLN A 107 -0.11 10.29 1.40
C GLN A 107 1.12 10.06 0.54
N ILE A 108 2.20 10.82 0.72
CA ILE A 108 3.45 10.66 -0.03
C ILE A 108 4.08 9.27 0.14
N PHE A 109 3.82 8.60 1.26
CA PHE A 109 4.37 7.27 1.53
C PHE A 109 3.88 6.18 0.57
N GLN A 110 2.78 6.40 -0.16
CA GLN A 110 2.38 5.50 -1.25
C GLN A 110 3.39 5.44 -2.41
N PHE A 111 4.29 6.43 -2.49
CA PHE A 111 5.37 6.50 -3.48
C PHE A 111 6.74 6.18 -2.89
N GLU A 112 6.80 5.66 -1.67
CA GLU A 112 8.04 5.22 -1.07
C GLU A 112 8.67 4.10 -1.90
N SER A 113 10.01 4.11 -2.00
CA SER A 113 10.72 3.02 -2.68
C SER A 113 10.45 1.70 -1.97
N THR A 114 10.06 0.69 -2.72
CA THR A 114 9.89 -0.68 -2.21
C THR A 114 11.22 -1.43 -2.08
N SER A 115 12.35 -0.81 -2.46
CA SER A 115 13.67 -1.41 -2.36
C SER A 115 14.28 -1.17 -0.99
N TYR A 116 15.01 -2.17 -0.47
CA TYR A 116 15.87 -2.01 0.69
C TYR A 116 17.07 -1.13 0.32
N ASP A 117 17.34 -0.10 1.10
CA ASP A 117 18.44 0.85 0.86
C ASP A 117 19.39 1.01 2.07
N GLY A 118 19.16 0.23 3.13
CA GLY A 118 19.98 0.26 4.34
C GLY A 118 19.58 1.36 5.34
N THR A 119 18.60 2.20 5.02
CA THR A 119 18.13 3.26 5.94
C THR A 119 17.03 2.77 6.88
N GLN A 120 16.37 1.66 6.54
CA GLN A 120 15.33 1.06 7.38
C GLN A 120 15.95 0.43 8.62
N THR A 121 15.35 0.69 9.78
CA THR A 121 15.81 0.21 11.08
C THR A 121 14.78 -0.71 11.74
N LYS A 122 15.26 -1.53 12.67
CA LYS A 122 14.38 -2.39 13.48
C LYS A 122 13.40 -1.57 14.33
N GLU A 123 13.87 -0.45 14.87
CA GLU A 123 13.05 0.47 15.65
C GLU A 123 11.93 1.08 14.81
N GLY A 124 12.21 1.39 13.54
CA GLY A 124 11.20 1.87 12.60
C GLY A 124 10.17 0.78 12.26
N VAL A 125 10.61 -0.47 12.10
CA VAL A 125 9.68 -1.61 11.94
C VAL A 125 8.80 -1.78 13.19
N GLU A 126 9.39 -1.74 14.39
CA GLU A 126 8.61 -1.81 15.64
C GLU A 126 7.62 -0.65 15.76
N ALA A 127 7.99 0.57 15.39
CA ALA A 127 7.08 1.71 15.38
C ALA A 127 5.89 1.49 14.42
N ILE A 128 6.10 0.86 13.27
CA ILE A 128 5.02 0.48 12.36
C ILE A 128 4.12 -0.58 12.99
N LEU A 129 4.70 -1.56 13.67
CA LEU A 129 3.97 -2.65 14.31
C LEU A 129 3.25 -2.24 15.59
N ASP A 130 3.50 -1.02 16.10
CA ASP A 130 2.85 -0.52 17.31
C ASP A 130 1.32 -0.63 17.26
N GLY A 131 0.73 -1.02 18.38
CA GLY A 131 -0.71 -1.31 18.48
C GLY A 131 -1.13 -2.65 17.87
N THR A 132 -0.20 -3.48 17.40
CA THR A 132 -0.47 -4.84 16.94
C THR A 132 0.09 -5.88 17.90
N TRP A 133 -0.38 -7.13 17.78
CA TRP A 133 0.12 -8.27 18.54
C TRP A 133 1.57 -8.66 18.17
N MET A 134 2.12 -8.12 17.09
CA MET A 134 3.50 -8.36 16.63
C MET A 134 4.52 -7.43 17.28
N HIS A 135 4.06 -6.28 17.80
CA HIS A 135 4.94 -5.28 18.41
C HIS A 135 5.68 -5.88 19.61
N ASP A 136 7.00 -5.75 19.60
CA ASP A 136 7.91 -6.24 20.66
C ASP A 136 7.71 -7.72 21.04
N SER A 137 7.18 -8.53 20.11
CA SER A 137 6.76 -9.91 20.37
C SER A 137 7.67 -10.93 19.74
N LEU A 138 7.94 -12.02 20.47
CA LEU A 138 8.66 -13.19 19.95
C LEU A 138 7.79 -13.91 18.90
N ILE A 139 8.46 -14.49 17.91
CA ILE A 139 7.80 -15.28 16.87
C ILE A 139 7.15 -16.51 17.46
N LYS A 140 5.89 -16.69 17.13
CA LYS A 140 5.10 -17.87 17.48
C LYS A 140 4.71 -18.63 16.21
N TYR A 141 4.74 -19.94 16.29
CA TYR A 141 4.34 -20.79 15.19
C TYR A 141 3.55 -21.99 15.70
N LEU A 142 2.77 -22.60 14.82
CA LEU A 142 2.03 -23.80 15.09
C LEU A 142 2.24 -24.79 13.96
N THR A 143 2.61 -26.00 14.30
CA THR A 143 2.61 -27.15 13.38
C THR A 143 1.32 -27.95 13.53
N THR A 144 0.89 -28.60 12.46
CA THR A 144 -0.35 -29.41 12.46
C THR A 144 -0.39 -30.36 13.66
N GLY A 145 -1.49 -30.31 14.42
CA GLY A 145 -1.72 -31.18 15.57
C GLY A 145 -0.94 -30.81 16.84
N GLN A 146 -0.26 -29.68 16.89
CA GLN A 146 0.54 -29.27 18.04
C GLN A 146 0.03 -27.96 18.67
N SER A 147 0.43 -27.72 19.93
CA SER A 147 0.23 -26.44 20.59
C SER A 147 1.18 -25.38 20.02
N GLN A 148 0.76 -24.12 20.09
CA GLN A 148 1.57 -22.97 19.67
C GLN A 148 2.91 -22.96 20.42
N LYS A 149 4.00 -22.80 19.69
CA LYS A 149 5.36 -22.70 20.21
C LYS A 149 5.97 -21.35 19.89
N THR A 150 6.88 -20.89 20.72
CA THR A 150 7.78 -19.80 20.40
C THR A 150 8.95 -20.35 19.60
N TYR A 151 9.36 -19.65 18.54
CA TYR A 151 10.47 -20.07 17.68
C TYR A 151 11.78 -20.21 18.47
N ASP A 152 12.11 -19.15 19.23
CA ASP A 152 13.20 -19.15 20.19
C ASP A 152 12.89 -18.10 21.29
N SER A 153 13.85 -17.85 22.18
CA SER A 153 13.71 -16.90 23.30
C SER A 153 14.08 -15.45 22.95
N THR A 154 14.48 -15.17 21.72
CA THR A 154 15.08 -13.88 21.34
C THR A 154 14.54 -13.27 20.07
N THR A 155 14.17 -14.09 19.07
CA THR A 155 13.78 -13.61 17.74
C THR A 155 12.36 -13.02 17.75
N LYS A 156 12.27 -11.74 17.40
CA LYS A 156 11.01 -11.00 17.28
C LYS A 156 10.53 -10.94 15.83
N TYR A 157 9.27 -10.56 15.62
CA TYR A 157 8.73 -10.34 14.28
C TYR A 157 9.52 -9.28 13.52
N SER A 158 9.96 -8.21 14.18
CA SER A 158 10.82 -7.18 13.59
C SER A 158 12.16 -7.72 13.10
N ASP A 159 12.78 -8.67 13.80
CA ASP A 159 14.04 -9.28 13.35
C ASP A 159 13.86 -10.03 12.04
N VAL A 160 12.77 -10.79 11.90
CA VAL A 160 12.49 -11.55 10.67
C VAL A 160 12.11 -10.62 9.53
N ILE A 161 11.34 -9.57 9.78
CA ILE A 161 10.99 -8.58 8.76
C ILE A 161 12.27 -7.88 8.25
N MET A 162 13.16 -7.45 9.14
CA MET A 162 14.45 -6.86 8.76
C MET A 162 15.32 -7.82 7.97
N LYS A 163 15.41 -9.08 8.42
CA LYS A 163 16.19 -10.10 7.72
C LYS A 163 15.61 -10.37 6.32
N ALA A 164 14.33 -10.55 6.19
CA ALA A 164 13.67 -10.75 4.90
C ALA A 164 13.90 -9.55 3.97
N ALA A 165 13.80 -8.32 4.50
CA ALA A 165 14.08 -7.10 3.76
C ALA A 165 15.50 -7.10 3.18
N GLN A 166 16.49 -7.46 3.98
CA GLN A 166 17.89 -7.54 3.57
C GLN A 166 18.14 -8.66 2.55
N ASP A 167 17.62 -9.85 2.82
CA ASP A 167 17.85 -11.04 1.99
C ASP A 167 17.23 -10.88 0.59
N PHE A 168 16.08 -10.21 0.48
CA PHE A 168 15.34 -10.08 -0.77
C PHE A 168 15.36 -8.66 -1.38
N GLY A 169 16.08 -7.73 -0.78
CA GLY A 169 16.20 -6.36 -1.29
C GLY A 169 14.91 -5.55 -1.23
N MET A 170 13.99 -5.88 -0.32
CA MET A 170 12.71 -5.18 -0.16
C MET A 170 12.74 -4.22 1.03
N ASN A 171 12.01 -3.11 0.93
CA ASN A 171 11.87 -2.15 2.01
C ASN A 171 11.17 -2.78 3.23
N ALA A 172 11.85 -2.78 4.39
CA ALA A 172 11.33 -3.38 5.61
C ALA A 172 10.04 -2.71 6.11
N TYR A 173 9.92 -1.40 5.92
CA TYR A 173 8.73 -0.64 6.30
C TYR A 173 7.53 -0.98 5.41
N TYR A 174 7.77 -1.21 4.13
CA TYR A 174 6.73 -1.71 3.21
C TYR A 174 6.22 -3.09 3.65
N ILE A 175 7.13 -4.03 3.95
CA ILE A 175 6.76 -5.37 4.44
C ILE A 175 5.95 -5.27 5.74
N ALA A 176 6.44 -4.52 6.73
CA ALA A 176 5.76 -4.34 8.02
C ALA A 176 4.37 -3.70 7.86
N SER A 177 4.26 -2.68 7.01
CA SER A 177 3.00 -1.99 6.74
C SER A 177 1.97 -2.89 6.07
N LYS A 178 2.40 -3.72 5.11
CA LYS A 178 1.53 -4.72 4.47
C LYS A 178 1.03 -5.75 5.47
N ILE A 179 1.91 -6.32 6.29
CA ILE A 179 1.53 -7.27 7.31
C ILE A 179 0.56 -6.63 8.31
N LYS A 180 0.83 -5.40 8.76
CA LYS A 180 -0.07 -4.65 9.64
C LYS A 180 -1.43 -4.41 9.01
N GLN A 181 -1.49 -4.01 7.74
CA GLN A 181 -2.72 -3.76 7.02
C GLN A 181 -3.62 -5.00 6.97
N GLU A 182 -3.03 -6.14 6.64
CA GLU A 182 -3.78 -7.39 6.47
C GLU A 182 -4.17 -8.01 7.83
N ASN A 183 -3.34 -7.87 8.86
CA ASN A 183 -3.44 -8.66 10.07
C ASN A 183 -3.36 -7.87 11.40
N GLY A 184 -2.94 -6.63 11.37
CA GLY A 184 -2.66 -5.85 12.58
C GLY A 184 -3.88 -5.48 13.43
N GLY A 185 -5.05 -5.38 12.81
CA GLY A 185 -6.28 -4.95 13.48
C GLY A 185 -7.10 -6.07 14.14
N ARG A 186 -6.63 -7.32 14.11
CA ARG A 186 -7.38 -8.47 14.62
C ARG A 186 -6.67 -9.07 15.83
N THR A 187 -7.35 -9.12 16.97
CA THR A 187 -6.84 -9.78 18.19
C THR A 187 -6.51 -11.27 17.98
N ASN A 188 -7.11 -11.90 16.96
CA ASN A 188 -6.87 -13.30 16.57
C ASN A 188 -6.12 -13.47 15.24
N ALA A 189 -5.57 -12.40 14.68
CA ALA A 189 -4.82 -12.47 13.43
C ALA A 189 -3.51 -13.25 13.57
N ALA A 190 -3.02 -13.40 14.78
CA ALA A 190 -1.93 -14.31 15.10
C ALA A 190 -2.11 -15.71 14.51
N THR A 191 -3.34 -16.17 14.35
CA THR A 191 -3.64 -17.51 13.84
C THR A 191 -3.27 -17.72 12.38
N ALA A 192 -3.46 -16.71 11.53
CA ALA A 192 -3.05 -16.80 10.12
C ALA A 192 -1.52 -16.68 9.98
N VAL A 193 -0.89 -15.81 10.75
CA VAL A 193 0.56 -15.56 10.70
C VAL A 193 1.36 -16.71 11.27
N ASN A 194 0.87 -17.34 12.32
CA ASN A 194 1.58 -18.43 13.01
C ASN A 194 1.15 -19.83 12.54
N GLY A 195 0.34 -19.90 11.48
CA GLY A 195 -0.09 -21.19 10.92
C GLY A 195 -1.14 -21.94 11.75
N SER A 196 -1.84 -21.27 12.68
CA SER A 196 -2.84 -21.92 13.53
C SER A 196 -4.26 -21.93 12.96
N THR A 197 -4.50 -21.25 11.84
CA THR A 197 -5.82 -21.16 11.21
C THR A 197 -6.15 -22.42 10.41
N SER A 198 -7.22 -23.12 10.80
CA SER A 198 -7.75 -24.22 9.99
C SER A 198 -8.45 -23.66 8.72
N PRO A 199 -8.29 -24.25 7.53
CA PRO A 199 -7.57 -25.51 7.22
C PRO A 199 -6.07 -25.33 6.95
N PHE A 200 -5.51 -24.16 7.16
CA PHE A 200 -4.14 -23.78 6.77
C PHE A 200 -3.11 -24.02 7.88
N GLN A 201 -3.40 -24.93 8.82
CA GLN A 201 -2.44 -25.28 9.86
C GLN A 201 -1.10 -25.71 9.27
N GLY A 202 -0.04 -25.10 9.73
CA GLY A 202 1.32 -25.33 9.22
C GLY A 202 1.63 -24.69 7.87
N ILE A 203 0.69 -23.94 7.27
CA ILE A 203 0.90 -23.17 6.06
C ILE A 203 0.94 -21.69 6.43
N TYR A 204 2.06 -21.06 6.21
CA TYR A 204 2.27 -19.61 6.43
C TYR A 204 1.99 -18.88 5.13
N ASN A 205 0.73 -18.79 4.76
CA ASN A 205 0.30 -18.07 3.57
C ASN A 205 -0.36 -16.76 3.96
N TYR A 206 0.17 -15.68 3.43
CA TYR A 206 -0.18 -14.33 3.82
C TYR A 206 -0.95 -13.55 2.77
N PHE A 207 -0.87 -13.98 1.53
CA PHE A 207 -1.41 -13.28 0.39
C PHE A 207 -2.35 -14.18 -0.41
#